data_a368dd2265e19005abf4b40e2528b606
#
_entry.id   a368dd2265e19005abf4b40e2528b606
#
_cell.length_a   1.000
_cell.length_b   1.000
_cell.length_c   1.000
_cell.angle_alpha   90.00
_cell.angle_beta   90.00
_cell.angle_gamma   90.00
#
_symmetry.space_group_name_H-M   'P 1'
#
loop_
_entity.id
_entity.type
_entity.pdbx_description
1 polymer ?
#
loop_
_entity_poly.entity_id
_entity_poly.type
_entity_poly.pdbx_seq_one_letter_code
_entity_poly.pdbx_strand_id
1 'polypeptide(L)'
;TEALGVMRIEKGHAAGNELNGQTTANNLGLGKMVSKLNDCIGNTMSEREELNKENTLKLVGFIPTNKNQSLVAGSHFIEKGKTENLENDQGWMSSVAFSPMLKHSIGLGYIIRGNQRYGEKVHAVNPLRKEIIEVEIHSPHFYDTEGELLRG
;
A
#
# COMPACT_ATOMS: atom_id res chain seq x y z
N THR A 1 -5.92 -12.21 -17.46
CA THR A 1 -5.12 -12.18 -16.20
C THR A 1 -4.48 -10.81 -15.97
N GLU A 2 -3.89 -10.16 -16.97
CA GLU A 2 -3.29 -8.82 -16.84
C GLU A 2 -4.33 -7.76 -16.44
N ALA A 3 -5.47 -7.71 -17.13
CA ALA A 3 -6.57 -6.81 -16.79
C ALA A 3 -7.05 -7.00 -15.35
N LEU A 4 -7.17 -8.24 -14.87
CA LEU A 4 -7.52 -8.52 -13.48
C LEU A 4 -6.47 -7.97 -12.51
N GLY A 5 -5.19 -8.06 -12.88
CA GLY A 5 -4.09 -7.49 -12.11
C GLY A 5 -4.20 -5.97 -11.97
N VAL A 6 -4.59 -5.26 -13.02
CA VAL A 6 -4.84 -3.81 -12.99
C VAL A 6 -6.07 -3.49 -12.14
N MET A 7 -7.20 -4.15 -12.41
CA MET A 7 -8.48 -3.88 -11.74
C MET A 7 -8.40 -4.12 -10.23
N ARG A 8 -7.66 -5.14 -9.77
CA ARG A 8 -7.48 -5.39 -8.34
C ARG A 8 -6.69 -4.26 -7.66
N ILE A 9 -5.69 -3.67 -8.34
CA ILE A 9 -4.92 -2.54 -7.82
C ILE A 9 -5.80 -1.28 -7.79
N GLU A 10 -6.56 -1.01 -8.85
CA GLU A 10 -7.53 0.10 -8.88
C GLU A 10 -8.53 0.04 -7.72
N LYS A 11 -8.99 -1.16 -7.37
CA LYS A 11 -9.93 -1.39 -6.26
C LYS A 11 -9.26 -1.53 -4.89
N GLY A 12 -7.94 -1.59 -4.83
CA GLY A 12 -7.20 -1.75 -3.58
C GLY A 12 -7.25 -3.16 -2.99
N HIS A 13 -7.48 -4.18 -3.81
CA HIS A 13 -7.52 -5.56 -3.36
C HIS A 13 -6.10 -6.12 -3.21
N ALA A 14 -5.76 -6.53 -1.99
CA ALA A 14 -4.52 -7.24 -1.70
C ALA A 14 -4.47 -8.59 -2.40
N ALA A 15 -3.30 -8.95 -2.92
CA ALA A 15 -3.04 -10.24 -3.56
C ALA A 15 -1.70 -10.80 -3.06
N GLY A 16 -1.16 -11.81 -3.73
CA GLY A 16 0.01 -12.56 -3.25
C GLY A 16 1.22 -11.71 -2.84
N ASN A 17 1.45 -10.58 -3.50
CA ASN A 17 2.56 -9.67 -3.15
C ASN A 17 2.32 -8.91 -1.83
N GLU A 18 1.07 -8.71 -1.45
CA GLU A 18 0.66 -8.07 -0.20
C GLU A 18 0.41 -9.07 0.93
N LEU A 19 0.07 -10.32 0.59
CA LEU A 19 -0.29 -11.36 1.55
C LEU A 19 0.91 -12.25 1.86
N ASN A 20 1.54 -12.03 2.99
CA ASN A 20 2.68 -12.84 3.45
C ASN A 20 2.59 -13.10 4.96
N GLY A 21 3.48 -13.94 5.49
CA GLY A 21 3.49 -14.32 6.90
C GLY A 21 3.81 -13.19 7.90
N GLN A 22 4.13 -12.00 7.43
CA GLN A 22 4.42 -10.81 8.24
C GLN A 22 3.27 -9.82 8.27
N THR A 23 2.21 -10.06 7.47
CA THR A 23 1.05 -9.15 7.34
C THR A 23 -0.13 -9.63 8.17
N THR A 24 -0.70 -8.72 8.94
CA THR A 24 -1.94 -8.96 9.69
C THR A 24 -3.13 -8.31 8.98
N ALA A 25 -4.35 -8.66 9.37
CA ALA A 25 -5.56 -7.98 8.90
C ALA A 25 -5.52 -6.47 9.17
N ASN A 26 -4.92 -6.04 10.28
CA ASN A 26 -4.75 -4.63 10.60
C ASN A 26 -3.79 -3.90 9.64
N ASN A 27 -2.75 -4.56 9.16
CA ASN A 27 -1.84 -3.99 8.17
C ASN A 27 -2.55 -3.75 6.83
N LEU A 28 -3.49 -4.63 6.49
CA LEU A 28 -4.29 -4.59 5.25
C LEU A 28 -5.48 -3.62 5.32
N GLY A 29 -5.76 -3.00 6.48
CA GLY A 29 -6.98 -2.21 6.68
C GLY A 29 -8.24 -3.05 6.92
N LEU A 30 -8.11 -4.36 7.05
CA LEU A 30 -9.21 -5.32 7.23
C LEU A 30 -9.49 -5.68 8.69
N GLY A 31 -8.91 -4.96 9.65
CA GLY A 31 -9.04 -5.25 11.08
C GLY A 31 -10.50 -5.26 11.58
N LYS A 32 -11.38 -4.47 10.97
CA LYS A 32 -12.82 -4.45 11.30
C LYS A 32 -13.55 -5.75 10.90
N MET A 33 -12.99 -6.53 9.99
CA MET A 33 -13.56 -7.80 9.54
C MET A 33 -13.19 -8.97 10.47
N VAL A 34 -12.23 -8.77 11.34
CA VAL A 34 -11.83 -9.79 12.33
C VAL A 34 -12.85 -9.79 13.46
N SER A 35 -13.61 -10.88 13.58
CA SER A 35 -14.58 -11.04 14.65
C SER A 35 -13.87 -11.23 15.99
N LYS A 36 -14.25 -10.43 16.98
CA LYS A 36 -13.82 -10.61 18.39
C LYS A 36 -14.76 -11.50 19.19
N LEU A 37 -15.89 -11.91 18.61
CA LEU A 37 -16.94 -12.67 19.27
C LEU A 37 -16.71 -14.19 19.20
N ASN A 38 -15.93 -14.62 18.23
CA ASN A 38 -15.66 -16.02 17.97
C ASN A 38 -14.20 -16.32 18.30
N ASP A 39 -13.96 -17.38 19.03
CA ASP A 39 -12.64 -17.94 19.19
C ASP A 39 -12.18 -18.54 17.85
N CYS A 40 -11.07 -18.06 17.32
CA CYS A 40 -10.54 -18.51 16.05
C CYS A 40 -9.02 -18.70 16.11
N ILE A 41 -8.53 -19.59 15.24
CA ILE A 41 -7.08 -19.82 15.11
C ILE A 41 -6.40 -18.48 14.77
N GLY A 42 -5.37 -18.13 15.53
CA GLY A 42 -4.60 -16.90 15.33
C GLY A 42 -5.09 -15.70 16.14
N ASN A 43 -6.22 -15.76 16.83
CA ASN A 43 -6.75 -14.65 17.62
C ASN A 43 -5.72 -14.16 18.65
N THR A 44 -5.25 -15.04 19.51
CA THR A 44 -4.23 -14.74 20.54
C THR A 44 -2.94 -14.18 19.94
N MET A 45 -2.54 -14.70 18.76
CA MET A 45 -1.32 -14.22 18.08
C MET A 45 -1.50 -12.82 17.49
N SER A 46 -2.70 -12.51 16.99
CA SER A 46 -3.02 -11.19 16.43
C SER A 46 -3.08 -10.08 17.48
N GLU A 47 -3.28 -10.42 18.73
CA GLU A 47 -3.35 -9.48 19.87
C GLU A 47 -1.99 -9.13 20.47
N ARG A 48 -0.89 -9.71 19.97
CA ARG A 48 0.45 -9.37 20.43
C ARG A 48 0.70 -7.88 20.29
N GLU A 49 1.27 -7.28 21.33
CA GLU A 49 1.56 -5.86 21.42
C GLU A 49 2.36 -5.36 20.23
N GLU A 50 3.40 -6.10 19.81
CA GLU A 50 4.27 -5.73 18.68
C GLU A 50 3.52 -5.58 17.35
N LEU A 51 2.46 -6.38 17.13
CA LEU A 51 1.64 -6.34 15.91
C LEU A 51 0.60 -5.20 15.93
N ASN A 52 0.35 -4.62 17.10
CA ASN A 52 -0.67 -3.58 17.30
C ASN A 52 -0.08 -2.21 17.63
N LYS A 53 1.25 -2.03 17.54
CA LYS A 53 1.89 -0.73 17.71
C LYS A 53 1.39 0.26 16.66
N GLU A 54 1.34 1.55 17.01
CA GLU A 54 0.98 2.62 16.08
C GLU A 54 1.92 2.71 14.87
N ASN A 55 3.20 2.43 15.09
CA ASN A 55 4.24 2.47 14.05
C ASN A 55 4.26 1.21 13.17
N THR A 56 3.15 0.50 13.03
CA THR A 56 3.07 -0.64 12.11
C THR A 56 2.86 -0.17 10.66
N LEU A 57 3.32 -1.00 9.76
CA LEU A 57 3.10 -0.83 8.32
C LEU A 57 1.60 -0.92 8.00
N LYS A 58 1.13 -0.08 7.11
CA LYS A 58 -0.26 -0.09 6.61
C LYS A 58 -0.27 -0.11 5.10
N LEU A 59 -1.12 -0.95 4.53
CA LEU A 59 -1.36 -0.99 3.09
C LEU A 59 -2.06 0.29 2.66
N VAL A 60 -1.46 0.99 1.71
CA VAL A 60 -1.97 2.24 1.14
C VAL A 60 -1.74 2.29 -0.37
N GLY A 61 -2.34 3.25 -1.02
CA GLY A 61 -2.11 3.57 -2.41
C GLY A 61 -1.00 4.59 -2.59
N PHE A 62 -0.38 4.58 -3.77
CA PHE A 62 0.62 5.57 -4.17
C PHE A 62 0.33 6.07 -5.58
N ILE A 63 0.42 7.37 -5.76
CA ILE A 63 0.22 8.05 -7.03
C ILE A 63 1.47 8.90 -7.30
N PRO A 64 2.08 8.81 -8.50
CA PRO A 64 3.22 9.66 -8.82
C PRO A 64 2.77 11.13 -8.90
N THR A 65 3.50 12.04 -8.29
CA THR A 65 3.21 13.49 -8.36
C THR A 65 3.23 13.96 -9.82
N ASN A 66 4.19 13.48 -10.61
CA ASN A 66 4.19 13.64 -12.05
C ASN A 66 3.52 12.42 -12.71
N LYS A 67 2.30 12.61 -13.20
CA LYS A 67 1.47 11.55 -13.82
C LYS A 67 2.09 10.85 -15.03
N ASN A 68 3.12 11.43 -15.63
CA ASN A 68 3.84 10.84 -16.76
C ASN A 68 4.92 9.84 -16.31
N GLN A 69 5.23 9.77 -15.01
CA GLN A 69 6.19 8.83 -14.48
C GLN A 69 5.54 7.48 -14.18
N SER A 70 6.28 6.41 -14.46
CA SER A 70 5.85 5.04 -14.17
C SER A 70 6.43 4.59 -12.83
N LEU A 71 5.58 4.11 -11.94
CA LEU A 71 5.99 3.52 -10.67
C LEU A 71 6.69 2.17 -10.89
N VAL A 72 7.54 1.79 -9.94
CA VAL A 72 8.29 0.53 -9.98
C VAL A 72 8.05 -0.25 -8.70
N ALA A 73 7.55 -1.49 -8.81
CA ALA A 73 7.42 -2.39 -7.67
C ALA A 73 8.80 -2.69 -7.05
N GLY A 74 8.83 -2.84 -5.72
CA GLY A 74 10.08 -3.02 -4.97
C GLY A 74 10.82 -1.71 -4.68
N SER A 75 10.28 -0.54 -5.04
CA SER A 75 10.81 0.75 -4.58
C SER A 75 10.54 0.93 -3.09
N HIS A 76 11.49 1.49 -2.36
CA HIS A 76 11.41 1.81 -0.94
C HIS A 76 11.00 3.25 -0.70
N PHE A 77 10.35 3.52 0.42
CA PHE A 77 9.85 4.86 0.72
C PHE A 77 10.75 5.59 1.71
N ILE A 78 11.20 6.76 1.32
CA ILE A 78 12.07 7.63 2.13
C ILE A 78 11.44 9.02 2.19
N GLU A 79 11.46 9.64 3.36
CA GLU A 79 11.00 11.02 3.51
C GLU A 79 11.86 11.97 2.69
N LYS A 80 11.21 12.98 2.13
CA LYS A 80 11.91 14.01 1.36
C LYS A 80 13.00 14.68 2.18
N GLY A 81 14.21 14.71 1.60
CA GLY A 81 15.39 15.33 2.23
C GLY A 81 16.17 14.41 3.17
N LYS A 82 15.73 13.17 3.38
CA LYS A 82 16.50 12.17 4.12
C LYS A 82 17.44 11.38 3.21
N THR A 83 18.51 10.87 3.79
CA THR A 83 19.49 10.03 3.08
C THR A 83 18.87 8.66 2.73
N GLU A 84 19.19 8.15 1.55
CA GLU A 84 18.76 6.85 1.06
C GLU A 84 19.52 5.72 1.75
N ASN A 85 19.08 5.34 2.95
CA ASN A 85 19.64 4.25 3.75
C ASN A 85 18.52 3.47 4.46
N LEU A 86 18.86 2.31 5.01
CA LEU A 86 17.92 1.43 5.71
C LEU A 86 17.29 2.07 6.95
N GLU A 87 17.99 3.00 7.61
CA GLU A 87 17.48 3.65 8.82
C GLU A 87 16.32 4.60 8.51
N ASN A 88 16.28 5.15 7.30
CA ASN A 88 15.24 6.05 6.83
C ASN A 88 14.16 5.33 6.00
N ASP A 89 14.27 4.02 5.81
CA ASP A 89 13.30 3.22 5.08
C ASP A 89 12.00 3.10 5.88
N GLN A 90 10.91 3.51 5.26
CA GLN A 90 9.57 3.53 5.88
C GLN A 90 8.63 2.47 5.32
N GLY A 91 9.08 1.70 4.33
CA GLY A 91 8.27 0.68 3.69
C GLY A 91 8.58 0.52 2.21
N TRP A 92 7.76 -0.23 1.51
CA TRP A 92 8.01 -0.59 0.11
C TRP A 92 6.75 -0.65 -0.73
N MET A 93 6.92 -0.49 -2.03
CA MET A 93 5.86 -0.65 -3.04
C MET A 93 5.74 -2.11 -3.45
N SER A 94 4.59 -2.73 -3.18
CA SER A 94 4.37 -4.16 -3.42
C SER A 94 3.89 -4.46 -4.83
N SER A 95 3.02 -3.62 -5.38
CA SER A 95 2.41 -3.81 -6.70
C SER A 95 2.19 -2.50 -7.42
N VAL A 96 2.35 -2.52 -8.72
CA VAL A 96 2.14 -1.35 -9.58
C VAL A 96 1.37 -1.73 -10.84
N ALA A 97 0.60 -0.80 -11.37
CA ALA A 97 -0.03 -0.91 -12.68
C ALA A 97 -0.21 0.47 -13.32
N PHE A 98 -0.30 0.50 -14.64
CA PHE A 98 -0.88 1.63 -15.35
C PHE A 98 -2.39 1.47 -15.36
N SER A 99 -3.12 2.45 -14.83
CA SER A 99 -4.59 2.45 -14.85
C SER A 99 -5.10 3.12 -16.13
N PRO A 100 -5.77 2.38 -17.00
CA PRO A 100 -6.41 2.98 -18.20
C PRO A 100 -7.53 3.95 -17.82
N MET A 101 -8.21 3.71 -16.70
CA MET A 101 -9.30 4.56 -16.21
C MET A 101 -8.77 5.91 -15.69
N LEU A 102 -7.68 5.88 -14.93
CA LEU A 102 -7.07 7.07 -14.32
C LEU A 102 -6.03 7.73 -15.23
N LYS A 103 -5.58 7.01 -16.28
CA LYS A 103 -4.58 7.43 -17.27
C LYS A 103 -3.20 7.75 -16.68
N HIS A 104 -2.84 7.09 -15.60
CA HIS A 104 -1.52 7.19 -14.99
C HIS A 104 -1.16 5.92 -14.20
N SER A 105 0.09 5.81 -13.79
CA SER A 105 0.56 4.72 -12.93
C SER A 105 -0.02 4.85 -11.53
N ILE A 106 -0.40 3.72 -10.94
CA ILE A 106 -0.85 3.58 -9.54
C ILE A 106 -0.11 2.44 -8.89
N GLY A 107 0.05 2.48 -7.58
CA GLY A 107 0.72 1.43 -6.83
C GLY A 107 0.07 1.15 -5.49
N LEU A 108 0.19 -0.10 -5.04
CA LEU A 108 -0.09 -0.50 -3.66
C LEU A 108 1.24 -0.74 -2.95
N GLY A 109 1.29 -0.47 -1.66
CA GLY A 109 2.48 -0.72 -0.87
C GLY A 109 2.24 -0.51 0.62
N TYR A 110 3.26 -0.82 1.39
CA TYR A 110 3.25 -0.68 2.82
C TYR A 110 4.11 0.48 3.26
N ILE A 111 3.59 1.35 4.12
CA ILE A 111 4.37 2.42 4.75
C ILE A 111 3.96 2.55 6.22
N ILE A 112 4.91 2.92 7.06
CA ILE A 112 4.68 3.15 8.49
C ILE A 112 3.58 4.20 8.68
N ARG A 113 2.55 3.87 9.47
CA ARG A 113 1.37 4.72 9.75
C ARG A 113 0.65 5.22 8.50
N GLY A 114 0.69 4.48 7.39
CA GLY A 114 0.24 4.95 6.09
C GLY A 114 -1.19 5.50 6.07
N ASN A 115 -2.12 4.89 6.80
CA ASN A 115 -3.51 5.32 6.89
C ASN A 115 -3.71 6.69 7.57
N GLN A 116 -2.70 7.23 8.25
CA GLN A 116 -2.70 8.56 8.88
C GLN A 116 -1.99 9.62 8.03
N ARG A 117 -1.41 9.23 6.89
CA ARG A 117 -0.50 10.03 6.07
C ARG A 117 -1.03 10.31 4.66
N TYR A 118 -2.32 10.16 4.42
CA TYR A 118 -2.91 10.45 3.11
C TYR A 118 -2.66 11.90 2.69
N GLY A 119 -2.24 12.11 1.45
CA GLY A 119 -1.85 13.40 0.89
C GLY A 119 -0.39 13.79 1.15
N GLU A 120 0.33 13.05 1.99
CA GLU A 120 1.76 13.28 2.22
C GLU A 120 2.58 12.82 1.02
N LYS A 121 3.67 13.54 0.72
CA LYS A 121 4.57 13.22 -0.37
C LYS A 121 5.86 12.63 0.16
N VAL A 122 6.25 11.49 -0.40
CA VAL A 122 7.48 10.77 -0.09
C VAL A 122 8.22 10.42 -1.37
N HIS A 123 9.48 10.02 -1.25
CA HIS A 123 10.26 9.53 -2.37
C HIS A 123 10.16 8.01 -2.44
N ALA A 124 9.73 7.49 -3.57
CA ALA A 124 9.87 6.09 -3.94
C ALA A 124 11.23 5.91 -4.62
N VAL A 125 12.15 5.26 -3.92
CA VAL A 125 13.54 5.07 -4.33
C VAL A 125 13.73 3.65 -4.83
N ASN A 126 14.22 3.51 -6.04
CA ASN A 126 14.65 2.21 -6.59
C ASN A 126 16.17 2.20 -6.79
N PRO A 127 16.93 1.61 -5.87
CA PRO A 127 18.40 1.65 -5.92
C PRO A 127 18.97 0.87 -7.11
N LEU A 128 18.28 -0.16 -7.58
CA LEU A 128 18.73 -0.96 -8.72
C LEU A 128 18.66 -0.20 -10.05
N ARG A 129 17.62 0.64 -10.20
CA ARG A 129 17.43 1.50 -11.38
C ARG A 129 18.01 2.89 -11.20
N LYS A 130 18.45 3.23 -9.97
CA LYS A 130 18.90 4.58 -9.60
C LYS A 130 17.84 5.64 -9.91
N GLU A 131 16.57 5.31 -9.66
CA GLU A 131 15.42 6.16 -9.91
C GLU A 131 14.80 6.61 -8.58
N ILE A 132 14.44 7.89 -8.53
CA ILE A 132 13.69 8.49 -7.42
C ILE A 132 12.46 9.14 -8.00
N ILE A 133 11.29 8.75 -7.51
CA ILE A 133 10.00 9.28 -7.96
C ILE A 133 9.29 9.86 -6.74
N GLU A 134 8.90 11.13 -6.81
CA GLU A 134 8.03 11.70 -5.78
C GLU A 134 6.61 11.13 -5.93
N VAL A 135 6.09 10.53 -4.88
CA VAL A 135 4.77 9.93 -4.83
C VAL A 135 3.95 10.51 -3.69
N GLU A 136 2.65 10.60 -3.90
CA GLU A 136 1.68 10.97 -2.88
C GLU A 136 1.06 9.71 -2.30
N ILE A 137 0.95 9.66 -0.97
CA ILE A 137 0.27 8.59 -0.23
C ILE A 137 -1.24 8.79 -0.38
N HIS A 138 -1.92 7.77 -0.86
CA HIS A 138 -3.34 7.78 -1.16
C HIS A 138 -4.07 6.63 -0.47
N SER A 139 -5.38 6.71 -0.36
CA SER A 139 -6.20 5.53 -0.03
C SER A 139 -5.88 4.38 -1.00
N PRO A 140 -5.88 3.12 -0.56
CA PRO A 140 -5.65 2.00 -1.47
C PRO A 140 -6.74 1.84 -2.53
N HIS A 141 -7.90 2.49 -2.35
CA HIS A 141 -9.02 2.47 -3.28
C HIS A 141 -8.94 3.67 -4.22
N PHE A 142 -8.53 3.44 -5.48
CA PHE A 142 -8.34 4.50 -6.48
C PHE A 142 -9.57 4.74 -7.34
N TYR A 143 -10.40 3.71 -7.54
CA TYR A 143 -11.54 3.74 -8.45
C TYR A 143 -12.76 3.11 -7.83
N ASP A 144 -13.95 3.70 -8.04
CA ASP A 144 -15.24 3.23 -7.54
C ASP A 144 -15.18 2.90 -6.03
N THR A 145 -14.68 3.84 -5.22
CA THR A 145 -14.40 3.66 -3.80
C THR A 145 -15.61 3.12 -3.03
N GLU A 146 -16.79 3.64 -3.33
CA GLU A 146 -18.05 3.24 -2.67
C GLU A 146 -18.70 2.00 -3.31
N GLY A 147 -18.15 1.49 -4.42
CA GLY A 147 -18.68 0.32 -5.11
C GLY A 147 -20.04 0.55 -5.78
N GLU A 148 -20.30 1.76 -6.25
CA GLU A 148 -21.56 2.13 -6.90
C GLU A 148 -21.73 1.40 -8.24
N LEU A 149 -20.65 1.34 -9.02
CA LEU A 149 -20.66 0.63 -10.31
C LEU A 149 -20.86 -0.88 -10.16
N LEU A 150 -20.45 -1.43 -9.02
CA LEU A 150 -20.64 -2.86 -8.72
C LEU A 150 -22.10 -3.18 -8.36
N ARG A 151 -22.82 -2.22 -7.80
CA ARG A 151 -24.20 -2.39 -7.32
C ARG A 151 -25.26 -2.06 -8.39
N GLY A 152 -24.88 -1.37 -9.44
CA GLY A 152 -25.77 -0.98 -10.53
C GLY A 152 -26.61 0.24 -10.24
#